data_aa4ef8b52755b6a04ad8a3bdc8877187
#
_entry.id   aa4ef8b52755b6a04ad8a3bdc8877187
#
_cell.length_a   1.000
_cell.length_b   1.000
_cell.length_c   1.000
_cell.angle_alpha   90.00
_cell.angle_beta   90.00
_cell.angle_gamma   90.00
#
_symmetry.space_group_name_H-M   'P 1'
#
loop_
_entity.id
_entity.type
_entity.pdbx_description
1 polymer ?
#
loop_
_entity_poly.entity_id
_entity_poly.type
_entity_poly.pdbx_seq_one_letter_code
_entity_poly.pdbx_strand_id
1 'polypeptide(L)'
;MYKRQEQDIEQLVSIFEKENIRNFFYIGGNDSAETANLVAEGANQIGYEMKAFHIPKTIDNDLKETDHCPGYGSAARFVAHAFQGDDADNRSLKGIKINVLMGRHAGWLTAASTLGKSTEEDGPHLVYLPEKVFDLDVFLKEVKEVYDALGRCVIAVSEGIHNAKGEYFLQTYASETGSGLAGQKDSHGNIQLSGSGALGDTLTNIVSEQIDGARVRADTFGYLQRSFLADVSSVDAEEAERVGQHAVVASKEKQSGSVVLKRQLSDTYFCDVDVVDLHKVAKYTKDMPKEFIEKDKPYVTNEFFEYAMPLTGGIEPKTQIFV
;
A
#
# COMPACT_ATOMS: atom_id res chain seq x y z
N MET A 1 3.42 -10.73 25.35
CA MET A 1 3.14 -11.02 23.93
C MET A 1 4.05 -12.14 23.41
N TYR A 2 5.37 -12.05 23.42
CA TYR A 2 6.31 -13.07 22.92
C TYR A 2 6.10 -14.51 23.46
N LYS A 3 5.95 -14.70 24.78
CA LYS A 3 5.72 -16.03 25.38
C LYS A 3 4.44 -16.74 24.90
N ARG A 4 3.39 -15.99 24.54
CA ARG A 4 2.16 -16.58 24.00
C ARG A 4 2.36 -17.01 22.54
N GLN A 5 3.08 -16.22 21.75
CA GLN A 5 3.43 -16.59 20.37
C GLN A 5 4.33 -17.84 20.33
N GLU A 6 5.30 -17.96 21.22
CA GLU A 6 6.15 -19.18 21.32
C GLU A 6 5.30 -20.41 21.62
N GLN A 7 4.39 -20.34 22.59
CA GLN A 7 3.50 -21.47 22.94
C GLN A 7 2.55 -21.83 21.77
N ASP A 8 2.02 -20.85 21.05
CA ASP A 8 1.15 -21.06 19.90
C ASP A 8 1.93 -21.75 18.77
N ILE A 9 3.19 -21.39 18.53
CA ILE A 9 4.07 -22.03 17.53
C ILE A 9 4.44 -23.46 17.94
N GLU A 10 4.81 -23.71 19.18
CA GLU A 10 5.09 -25.06 19.69
C GLU A 10 3.88 -25.99 19.50
N GLN A 11 2.69 -25.50 19.83
CA GLN A 11 1.45 -26.26 19.65
C GLN A 11 1.19 -26.54 18.16
N LEU A 12 1.39 -25.55 17.28
CA LEU A 12 1.20 -25.69 15.85
C LEU A 12 2.17 -26.74 15.26
N VAL A 13 3.45 -26.67 15.62
CA VAL A 13 4.47 -27.61 15.14
C VAL A 13 4.20 -29.03 15.66
N SER A 14 3.73 -29.17 16.90
CA SER A 14 3.31 -30.46 17.46
C SER A 14 2.13 -31.09 16.66
N ILE A 15 1.19 -30.27 16.20
CA ILE A 15 0.11 -30.73 15.31
C ILE A 15 0.69 -31.15 13.96
N PHE A 16 1.60 -30.39 13.38
CA PHE A 16 2.25 -30.75 12.11
C PHE A 16 3.01 -32.07 12.20
N GLU A 17 3.72 -32.30 13.31
CA GLU A 17 4.41 -33.57 13.57
C GLU A 17 3.42 -34.73 13.67
N LYS A 18 2.36 -34.58 14.47
CA LYS A 18 1.33 -35.59 14.66
C LYS A 18 0.64 -35.99 13.35
N GLU A 19 0.33 -34.99 12.50
CA GLU A 19 -0.35 -35.20 11.22
C GLU A 19 0.64 -35.47 10.06
N ASN A 20 1.95 -35.62 10.35
CA ASN A 20 3.02 -35.81 9.38
C ASN A 20 3.05 -34.78 8.24
N ILE A 21 2.79 -33.51 8.56
CA ILE A 21 2.86 -32.38 7.63
C ILE A 21 4.32 -31.97 7.48
N ARG A 22 4.86 -32.06 6.27
CA ARG A 22 6.28 -31.80 5.96
C ARG A 22 6.50 -30.47 5.21
N ASN A 23 5.46 -29.89 4.66
CA ASN A 23 5.54 -28.60 3.94
C ASN A 23 4.41 -27.71 4.41
N PHE A 24 4.77 -26.47 4.81
CA PHE A 24 3.85 -25.42 5.22
C PHE A 24 4.02 -24.23 4.29
N PHE A 25 2.94 -23.82 3.61
CA PHE A 25 2.90 -22.68 2.72
C PHE A 25 2.01 -21.62 3.31
N TYR A 26 2.55 -20.42 3.56
CA TYR A 26 1.80 -19.34 4.16
C TYR A 26 1.78 -18.11 3.26
N ILE A 27 0.58 -17.77 2.74
CA ILE A 27 0.38 -16.68 1.81
C ILE A 27 0.04 -15.42 2.63
N GLY A 28 0.77 -14.32 2.44
CA GLY A 28 0.44 -13.06 3.11
C GLY A 28 1.53 -11.99 3.07
N GLY A 29 1.36 -10.98 3.91
CA GLY A 29 2.30 -9.85 4.06
C GLY A 29 3.37 -10.12 5.13
N ASN A 30 3.86 -9.04 5.75
CA ASN A 30 4.95 -9.05 6.73
C ASN A 30 4.71 -10.02 7.91
N ASP A 31 3.52 -9.98 8.53
CA ASP A 31 3.18 -10.86 9.66
C ASP A 31 3.17 -12.34 9.26
N SER A 32 2.78 -12.63 8.00
CA SER A 32 2.78 -14.00 7.47
C SER A 32 4.20 -14.49 7.21
N ALA A 33 5.09 -13.63 6.74
CA ALA A 33 6.52 -13.95 6.58
C ALA A 33 7.16 -14.24 7.95
N GLU A 34 6.83 -13.45 8.97
CA GLU A 34 7.29 -13.68 10.35
C GLU A 34 6.76 -15.02 10.89
N THR A 35 5.48 -15.30 10.71
CA THR A 35 4.89 -16.57 11.14
C THR A 35 5.55 -17.76 10.45
N ALA A 36 5.79 -17.71 9.13
CA ALA A 36 6.49 -18.78 8.42
C ALA A 36 7.90 -18.99 8.95
N ASN A 37 8.61 -17.93 9.29
CA ASN A 37 9.93 -17.97 9.90
C ASN A 37 9.90 -18.64 11.29
N LEU A 38 8.97 -18.22 12.15
CA LEU A 38 8.82 -18.79 13.50
C LEU A 38 8.44 -20.29 13.46
N VAL A 39 7.61 -20.69 12.49
CA VAL A 39 7.27 -22.10 12.27
C VAL A 39 8.50 -22.91 11.86
N ALA A 40 9.32 -22.38 10.93
CA ALA A 40 10.56 -23.05 10.52
C ALA A 40 11.55 -23.19 11.69
N GLU A 41 11.72 -22.15 12.49
CA GLU A 41 12.58 -22.16 13.68
C GLU A 41 12.08 -23.14 14.74
N GLY A 42 10.77 -23.14 15.04
CA GLY A 42 10.17 -24.03 16.02
C GLY A 42 10.28 -25.51 15.62
N ALA A 43 10.11 -25.84 14.35
CA ALA A 43 10.32 -27.19 13.85
C ALA A 43 11.78 -27.64 14.00
N ASN A 44 12.73 -26.76 13.67
CA ASN A 44 14.16 -27.04 13.82
C ASN A 44 14.54 -27.27 15.28
N GLN A 45 13.98 -26.53 16.23
CA GLN A 45 14.27 -26.66 17.68
C GLN A 45 13.90 -28.02 18.24
N ILE A 46 12.80 -28.62 17.76
CA ILE A 46 12.38 -29.96 18.19
C ILE A 46 12.92 -31.08 17.29
N GLY A 47 13.72 -30.76 16.27
CA GLY A 47 14.28 -31.73 15.33
C GLY A 47 13.27 -32.31 14.34
N TYR A 48 12.11 -31.64 14.15
CA TYR A 48 11.11 -32.07 13.19
C TYR A 48 11.46 -31.59 11.78
N GLU A 49 11.70 -32.51 10.87
CA GLU A 49 12.04 -32.20 9.48
C GLU A 49 10.83 -31.71 8.70
N MET A 50 10.67 -30.40 8.59
CA MET A 50 9.66 -29.75 7.77
C MET A 50 10.21 -28.49 7.10
N LYS A 51 9.50 -28.01 6.09
CA LYS A 51 9.83 -26.81 5.33
C LYS A 51 8.68 -25.81 5.40
N ALA A 52 8.99 -24.56 5.68
CA ALA A 52 8.02 -23.46 5.66
C ALA A 52 8.36 -22.49 4.53
N PHE A 53 7.37 -22.18 3.71
CA PHE A 53 7.48 -21.21 2.61
C PHE A 53 6.51 -20.07 2.81
N HIS A 54 7.04 -18.84 2.78
CA HIS A 54 6.24 -17.64 2.65
C HIS A 54 6.02 -17.33 1.17
N ILE A 55 4.76 -17.08 0.81
CA ILE A 55 4.35 -16.65 -0.54
C ILE A 55 3.85 -15.22 -0.43
N PRO A 56 4.49 -14.25 -1.12
CA PRO A 56 4.18 -12.84 -0.96
C PRO A 56 2.76 -12.50 -1.44
N LYS A 57 2.02 -11.75 -0.64
CA LYS A 57 0.73 -11.17 -1.00
C LYS A 57 0.46 -9.96 -0.11
N THR A 58 0.48 -8.77 -0.66
CA THR A 58 0.00 -7.54 -0.01
C THR A 58 -0.19 -6.44 -1.05
N ILE A 59 -1.25 -5.63 -0.89
CA ILE A 59 -1.45 -4.43 -1.71
C ILE A 59 -0.53 -3.28 -1.28
N ASP A 60 0.04 -3.33 -0.07
CA ASP A 60 0.90 -2.28 0.48
C ASP A 60 2.28 -2.23 -0.19
N ASN A 61 2.65 -3.28 -0.93
CA ASN A 61 3.91 -3.38 -1.68
C ASN A 61 5.17 -3.17 -0.82
N ASP A 62 5.10 -3.53 0.44
CA ASP A 62 6.06 -3.18 1.48
C ASP A 62 6.96 -4.34 1.96
N LEU A 63 6.93 -5.49 1.28
CA LEU A 63 7.82 -6.62 1.58
C LEU A 63 9.22 -6.37 1.04
N LYS A 64 10.25 -6.65 1.86
CA LYS A 64 11.65 -6.60 1.43
C LYS A 64 12.03 -7.77 0.53
N GLU A 65 13.16 -7.64 -0.16
CA GLU A 65 13.76 -8.63 -1.06
C GLU A 65 12.97 -8.93 -2.35
N THR A 66 11.73 -8.48 -2.46
CA THR A 66 10.93 -8.60 -3.70
C THR A 66 10.80 -7.26 -4.41
N ASP A 67 10.79 -7.27 -5.75
CA ASP A 67 10.55 -6.05 -6.54
C ASP A 67 9.20 -5.44 -6.16
N HIS A 68 8.15 -6.24 -6.23
CA HIS A 68 6.80 -5.88 -5.82
C HIS A 68 6.07 -7.09 -5.23
N CYS A 69 4.84 -6.87 -4.77
CA CYS A 69 4.03 -7.91 -4.14
C CYS A 69 2.78 -8.19 -4.98
N PRO A 70 2.44 -9.47 -5.24
CA PRO A 70 1.13 -9.82 -5.79
C PRO A 70 -0.01 -9.21 -4.96
N GLY A 71 -0.96 -8.60 -5.64
CA GLY A 71 -2.04 -7.78 -5.09
C GLY A 71 -1.85 -6.28 -5.34
N TYR A 72 -0.60 -5.78 -5.34
CA TYR A 72 -0.33 -4.36 -5.56
C TYR A 72 -0.72 -3.90 -6.96
N GLY A 73 -0.36 -4.64 -8.02
CA GLY A 73 -0.65 -4.25 -9.41
C GLY A 73 -2.14 -4.03 -9.66
N SER A 74 -2.98 -4.93 -9.14
CA SER A 74 -4.45 -4.80 -9.23
C SER A 74 -4.99 -3.64 -8.41
N ALA A 75 -4.49 -3.45 -7.17
CA ALA A 75 -4.90 -2.34 -6.34
C ALA A 75 -4.46 -0.98 -6.93
N ALA A 76 -3.27 -0.89 -7.51
CA ALA A 76 -2.76 0.29 -8.20
C ALA A 76 -3.63 0.63 -9.43
N ARG A 77 -4.04 -0.38 -10.21
CA ARG A 77 -4.98 -0.22 -11.33
C ARG A 77 -6.31 0.36 -10.88
N PHE A 78 -6.91 -0.23 -9.83
CA PHE A 78 -8.15 0.29 -9.23
C PHE A 78 -8.01 1.75 -8.82
N VAL A 79 -6.95 2.09 -8.09
CA VAL A 79 -6.70 3.45 -7.62
C VAL A 79 -6.57 4.42 -8.80
N ALA A 80 -5.83 4.06 -9.85
CA ALA A 80 -5.67 4.89 -11.04
C ALA A 80 -7.01 5.16 -11.73
N HIS A 81 -7.84 4.14 -11.95
CA HIS A 81 -9.16 4.30 -12.57
C HIS A 81 -10.13 5.11 -11.68
N ALA A 82 -10.10 4.90 -10.37
CA ALA A 82 -10.91 5.68 -9.44
C ALA A 82 -10.57 7.16 -9.51
N PHE A 83 -9.26 7.52 -9.58
CA PHE A 83 -8.82 8.91 -9.73
C PHE A 83 -9.16 9.50 -11.10
N GLN A 84 -9.15 8.72 -12.18
CA GLN A 84 -9.65 9.19 -13.47
C GLN A 84 -11.13 9.60 -13.40
N GLY A 85 -11.96 8.75 -12.76
CA GLY A 85 -13.37 9.05 -12.58
C GLY A 85 -13.61 10.24 -11.67
N ASP A 86 -12.86 10.31 -10.58
CA ASP A 86 -12.96 11.39 -9.59
C ASP A 86 -12.50 12.75 -10.16
N ASP A 87 -11.46 12.75 -11.00
CA ASP A 87 -11.04 13.96 -11.73
C ASP A 87 -12.11 14.45 -12.71
N ALA A 88 -12.78 13.54 -13.41
CA ALA A 88 -13.88 13.88 -14.32
C ALA A 88 -15.08 14.47 -13.57
N ASP A 89 -15.47 13.90 -12.41
CA ASP A 89 -16.48 14.44 -11.52
C ASP A 89 -16.10 15.83 -11.00
N ASN A 90 -14.86 15.98 -10.54
CA ASN A 90 -14.34 17.23 -9.99
C ASN A 90 -14.22 18.34 -11.05
N ARG A 91 -13.96 18.02 -12.33
CA ARG A 91 -14.04 18.97 -13.45
C ARG A 91 -15.44 19.55 -13.61
N SER A 92 -16.47 18.71 -13.46
CA SER A 92 -17.87 19.10 -13.61
C SER A 92 -18.39 19.89 -12.40
N LEU A 93 -18.11 19.42 -11.19
CA LEU A 93 -18.66 19.99 -9.96
C LEU A 93 -17.78 21.04 -9.31
N LYS A 94 -16.53 21.15 -9.71
CA LYS A 94 -15.51 22.04 -9.14
C LYS A 94 -15.29 21.79 -7.63
N GLY A 95 -14.42 22.59 -7.03
CA GLY A 95 -14.09 22.50 -5.60
C GLY A 95 -12.88 21.62 -5.30
N ILE A 96 -12.73 21.27 -4.04
CA ILE A 96 -11.59 20.50 -3.52
C ILE A 96 -12.07 19.10 -3.15
N LYS A 97 -11.38 18.09 -3.67
CA LYS A 97 -11.64 16.68 -3.42
C LYS A 97 -10.42 16.04 -2.78
N ILE A 98 -10.61 15.43 -1.62
CA ILE A 98 -9.57 14.74 -0.85
C ILE A 98 -9.88 13.24 -0.87
N ASN A 99 -8.94 12.42 -1.34
CA ASN A 99 -9.06 10.96 -1.34
C ASN A 99 -8.02 10.35 -0.42
N VAL A 100 -8.48 9.60 0.59
CA VAL A 100 -7.64 8.91 1.56
C VAL A 100 -7.44 7.47 1.13
N LEU A 101 -6.18 7.06 1.01
CA LEU A 101 -5.77 5.73 0.55
C LEU A 101 -5.05 4.96 1.65
N MET A 102 -5.12 3.62 1.55
CA MET A 102 -4.33 2.71 2.40
C MET A 102 -2.83 2.88 2.13
N GLY A 103 -2.03 2.60 3.14
CA GLY A 103 -0.58 2.71 3.08
C GLY A 103 -0.03 3.38 4.34
N ARG A 104 -0.14 2.67 5.49
CA ARG A 104 0.28 3.21 6.81
C ARG A 104 1.76 3.57 6.84
N HIS A 105 2.61 2.74 6.26
CA HIS A 105 4.07 2.86 6.34
C HIS A 105 4.71 3.22 5.00
N ALA A 106 4.05 2.92 3.88
CA ALA A 106 4.56 3.16 2.55
C ALA A 106 3.46 3.68 1.62
N GLY A 107 3.78 4.68 0.80
CA GLY A 107 2.84 5.44 -0.02
C GLY A 107 2.56 4.85 -1.41
N TRP A 108 2.87 3.58 -1.66
CA TRP A 108 2.76 2.96 -2.97
C TRP A 108 1.38 3.09 -3.64
N LEU A 109 0.28 2.86 -2.88
CA LEU A 109 -1.07 3.02 -3.42
C LEU A 109 -1.43 4.49 -3.62
N THR A 110 -1.00 5.37 -2.71
CA THR A 110 -1.22 6.81 -2.85
C THR A 110 -0.49 7.35 -4.08
N ALA A 111 0.74 6.90 -4.33
CA ALA A 111 1.49 7.21 -5.53
C ALA A 111 0.80 6.69 -6.81
N ALA A 112 0.20 5.50 -6.78
CA ALA A 112 -0.51 4.91 -7.92
C ALA A 112 -1.71 5.74 -8.40
N SER A 113 -2.24 6.65 -7.58
CA SER A 113 -3.29 7.60 -7.99
C SER A 113 -2.92 8.45 -9.21
N THR A 114 -1.62 8.62 -9.45
CA THR A 114 -1.10 9.42 -10.57
C THR A 114 -1.07 8.67 -11.91
N LEU A 115 -1.13 7.34 -11.91
CA LEU A 115 -0.92 6.51 -13.11
C LEU A 115 -1.98 6.72 -14.19
N GLY A 116 -3.17 7.19 -13.82
CA GLY A 116 -4.26 7.47 -14.75
C GLY A 116 -4.24 8.86 -15.38
N LYS A 117 -3.23 9.71 -15.09
CA LYS A 117 -3.13 11.07 -15.67
C LYS A 117 -2.72 11.02 -17.14
N SER A 118 -3.31 11.93 -17.92
CA SER A 118 -2.96 12.14 -19.33
C SER A 118 -2.36 13.52 -19.59
N THR A 119 -2.67 14.49 -18.72
CA THR A 119 -2.17 15.87 -18.78
C THR A 119 -1.77 16.38 -17.40
N GLU A 120 -1.01 17.49 -17.34
CA GLU A 120 -0.62 18.09 -16.06
C GLU A 120 -1.83 18.64 -15.27
N GLU A 121 -2.88 19.05 -15.97
CA GLU A 121 -4.12 19.56 -15.35
C GLU A 121 -5.02 18.45 -14.80
N ASP A 122 -4.73 17.18 -15.06
CA ASP A 122 -5.49 16.09 -14.50
C ASP A 122 -5.15 15.90 -13.02
N GLY A 123 -6.15 15.48 -12.22
CA GLY A 123 -5.95 15.02 -10.86
C GLY A 123 -5.33 13.61 -10.77
N PRO A 124 -4.68 13.31 -9.65
CA PRO A 124 -4.46 14.18 -8.52
C PRO A 124 -3.46 15.29 -8.84
N HIS A 125 -3.70 16.48 -8.26
CA HIS A 125 -2.79 17.62 -8.37
C HIS A 125 -1.72 17.58 -7.29
N LEU A 126 -2.08 17.04 -6.11
CA LEU A 126 -1.22 16.93 -4.92
C LEU A 126 -1.27 15.49 -4.39
N VAL A 127 -0.11 14.96 -3.97
CA VAL A 127 0.03 13.58 -3.48
C VAL A 127 0.86 13.58 -2.19
N TYR A 128 0.20 13.31 -1.06
CA TYR A 128 0.86 13.31 0.26
C TYR A 128 1.15 11.88 0.71
N LEU A 129 2.43 11.57 0.78
CA LEU A 129 2.98 10.24 1.05
C LEU A 129 3.49 10.14 2.48
N PRO A 130 3.47 8.95 3.11
CA PRO A 130 4.02 8.77 4.46
C PRO A 130 5.56 8.85 4.50
N GLU A 131 6.23 8.81 3.36
CA GLU A 131 7.69 9.00 3.27
C GLU A 131 8.14 10.45 3.44
N LYS A 132 7.20 11.41 3.41
CA LYS A 132 7.48 12.83 3.65
C LYS A 132 6.78 13.31 4.90
N VAL A 133 7.45 14.19 5.64
CA VAL A 133 6.83 14.87 6.78
C VAL A 133 5.65 15.70 6.28
N PHE A 134 4.48 15.48 6.88
CA PHE A 134 3.28 16.28 6.61
C PHE A 134 3.26 17.51 7.51
N ASP A 135 3.16 18.68 6.87
CA ASP A 135 2.99 19.99 7.50
C ASP A 135 1.66 20.57 7.07
N LEU A 136 0.79 20.89 8.03
CA LEU A 136 -0.56 21.36 7.76
C LEU A 136 -0.59 22.75 7.08
N ASP A 137 0.29 23.65 7.48
CA ASP A 137 0.32 25.01 6.91
C ASP A 137 0.81 24.98 5.46
N VAL A 138 1.81 24.14 5.18
CA VAL A 138 2.29 23.89 3.81
C VAL A 138 1.19 23.25 2.97
N PHE A 139 0.51 22.23 3.49
CA PHE A 139 -0.63 21.57 2.83
C PHE A 139 -1.71 22.58 2.44
N LEU A 140 -2.15 23.42 3.37
CA LEU A 140 -3.20 24.43 3.12
C LEU A 140 -2.78 25.44 2.05
N LYS A 141 -1.52 25.86 2.08
CA LYS A 141 -0.95 26.76 1.08
C LYS A 141 -0.95 26.11 -0.31
N GLU A 142 -0.45 24.88 -0.44
CA GLU A 142 -0.38 24.16 -1.72
C GLU A 142 -1.79 23.89 -2.29
N VAL A 143 -2.75 23.49 -1.43
CA VAL A 143 -4.15 23.30 -1.83
C VAL A 143 -4.77 24.59 -2.34
N LYS A 144 -4.52 25.71 -1.64
CA LYS A 144 -5.01 27.02 -2.05
C LYS A 144 -4.41 27.47 -3.37
N GLU A 145 -3.11 27.28 -3.58
CA GLU A 145 -2.42 27.65 -4.83
C GLU A 145 -3.01 26.90 -6.04
N VAL A 146 -3.25 25.60 -5.91
CA VAL A 146 -3.88 24.80 -6.99
C VAL A 146 -5.34 25.25 -7.20
N TYR A 147 -6.10 25.45 -6.12
CA TYR A 147 -7.50 25.87 -6.21
C TYR A 147 -7.65 27.25 -6.84
N ASP A 148 -6.80 28.20 -6.48
CA ASP A 148 -6.82 29.56 -7.06
C ASP A 148 -6.47 29.53 -8.57
N ALA A 149 -5.56 28.64 -8.98
CA ALA A 149 -5.14 28.52 -10.37
C ALA A 149 -6.19 27.82 -11.27
N LEU A 150 -6.82 26.74 -10.77
CA LEU A 150 -7.67 25.85 -11.58
C LEU A 150 -9.17 25.93 -11.22
N GLY A 151 -9.54 26.57 -10.11
CA GLY A 151 -10.90 26.54 -9.55
C GLY A 151 -11.31 25.17 -9.04
N ARG A 152 -10.36 24.22 -8.94
CA ARG A 152 -10.55 22.87 -8.48
C ARG A 152 -9.23 22.26 -7.97
N CYS A 153 -9.31 21.25 -7.11
CA CYS A 153 -8.15 20.52 -6.64
C CYS A 153 -8.56 19.06 -6.28
N VAL A 154 -7.86 18.07 -6.82
CA VAL A 154 -7.98 16.67 -6.43
C VAL A 154 -6.69 16.27 -5.72
N ILE A 155 -6.83 15.70 -4.53
CA ILE A 155 -5.73 15.40 -3.62
C ILE A 155 -5.74 13.92 -3.29
N ALA A 156 -4.59 13.26 -3.37
CA ALA A 156 -4.36 11.94 -2.84
C ALA A 156 -3.59 12.04 -1.52
N VAL A 157 -4.10 11.41 -0.47
CA VAL A 157 -3.50 11.43 0.87
C VAL A 157 -3.36 10.01 1.39
N SER A 158 -2.17 9.62 1.82
CA SER A 158 -2.01 8.37 2.56
C SER A 158 -2.60 8.48 3.96
N GLU A 159 -3.24 7.41 4.42
CA GLU A 159 -3.70 7.32 5.82
C GLU A 159 -2.55 7.42 6.84
N GLY A 160 -1.32 7.18 6.39
CA GLY A 160 -0.10 7.17 7.20
C GLY A 160 0.66 8.49 7.26
N ILE A 161 0.11 9.62 6.78
CA ILE A 161 0.77 10.93 6.91
C ILE A 161 1.12 11.23 8.37
N HIS A 162 2.32 11.74 8.61
CA HIS A 162 2.86 11.95 9.95
C HIS A 162 3.68 13.23 10.08
N ASN A 163 3.85 13.70 11.31
CA ASN A 163 4.70 14.84 11.62
C ASN A 163 6.21 14.46 11.65
N ALA A 164 7.08 15.44 11.90
CA ALA A 164 8.53 15.24 11.97
C ALA A 164 9.01 14.28 13.07
N LYS A 165 8.14 13.93 14.03
CA LYS A 165 8.43 12.94 15.09
C LYS A 165 7.98 11.53 14.72
N GLY A 166 7.38 11.34 13.55
CA GLY A 166 6.80 10.07 13.11
C GLY A 166 5.45 9.76 13.76
N GLU A 167 4.78 10.74 14.38
CA GLU A 167 3.46 10.57 14.94
C GLU A 167 2.40 10.84 13.87
N TYR A 168 1.41 9.98 13.75
CA TYR A 168 0.36 10.12 12.74
C TYR A 168 -0.43 11.42 12.92
N PHE A 169 -0.64 12.15 11.83
CA PHE A 169 -1.32 13.44 11.84
C PHE A 169 -2.67 13.41 12.55
N LEU A 170 -3.51 12.42 12.25
CA LEU A 170 -4.83 12.31 12.86
C LEU A 170 -4.77 12.19 14.39
N GLN A 171 -3.75 11.51 14.93
CA GLN A 171 -3.58 11.33 16.37
C GLN A 171 -3.13 12.60 17.07
N THR A 172 -2.13 13.27 16.50
CA THR A 172 -1.60 14.54 17.05
C THR A 172 -2.67 15.61 17.01
N TYR A 173 -3.36 15.75 15.90
CA TYR A 173 -4.45 16.72 15.75
C TYR A 173 -5.61 16.45 16.72
N ALA A 174 -6.02 15.18 16.87
CA ALA A 174 -7.07 14.80 17.83
C ALA A 174 -6.67 15.11 19.28
N SER A 175 -5.40 14.88 19.63
CA SER A 175 -4.87 15.17 20.96
C SER A 175 -4.80 16.67 21.25
N GLU A 176 -4.44 17.49 20.28
CA GLU A 176 -4.30 18.94 20.40
C GLU A 176 -5.66 19.66 20.46
N THR A 177 -6.63 19.17 19.68
CA THR A 177 -7.97 19.79 19.58
C THR A 177 -8.99 19.21 20.56
N GLY A 178 -8.67 18.11 21.23
CA GLY A 178 -9.62 17.42 22.12
C GLY A 178 -10.80 16.77 21.39
N SER A 179 -10.69 16.53 20.07
CA SER A 179 -11.80 16.13 19.20
C SER A 179 -12.31 14.71 19.40
N GLY A 180 -11.76 13.90 20.32
CA GLY A 180 -12.24 12.54 20.62
C GLY A 180 -12.05 11.52 19.47
N LEU A 181 -11.40 11.91 18.38
CA LEU A 181 -11.16 11.10 17.17
C LEU A 181 -10.02 10.06 17.35
N ALA A 182 -9.63 9.75 18.60
CA ALA A 182 -8.65 8.70 18.88
C ALA A 182 -9.18 7.37 18.33
N GLY A 183 -8.58 6.91 17.25
CA GLY A 183 -9.00 5.74 16.49
C GLY A 183 -9.10 4.47 17.35
N GLN A 184 -10.00 3.57 17.00
CA GLN A 184 -10.07 2.23 17.60
C GLN A 184 -8.77 1.48 17.32
N LYS A 185 -8.32 0.67 18.28
CA LYS A 185 -7.14 -0.20 18.09
C LYS A 185 -7.56 -1.51 17.45
N ASP A 186 -6.75 -1.98 16.50
CA ASP A 186 -6.91 -3.30 15.92
C ASP A 186 -6.53 -4.41 16.92
N SER A 187 -6.70 -5.68 16.54
CA SER A 187 -6.35 -6.84 17.37
C SER A 187 -4.86 -6.93 17.74
N HIS A 188 -4.00 -6.21 17.02
CA HIS A 188 -2.55 -6.13 17.24
C HIS A 188 -2.14 -4.92 18.09
N GLY A 189 -3.11 -4.08 18.48
CA GLY A 189 -2.88 -2.88 19.30
C GLY A 189 -2.48 -1.64 18.51
N ASN A 190 -2.49 -1.70 17.17
CA ASN A 190 -2.26 -0.58 16.29
C ASN A 190 -3.55 0.23 16.14
N ILE A 191 -3.45 1.53 15.98
CA ILE A 191 -4.61 2.36 15.70
C ILE A 191 -5.14 2.01 14.31
N GLN A 192 -6.45 1.72 14.26
CA GLN A 192 -7.13 1.40 13.01
C GLN A 192 -7.34 2.71 12.23
N LEU A 193 -6.42 2.99 11.30
CA LEU A 193 -6.50 4.13 10.39
C LEU A 193 -7.39 3.79 9.18
N SER A 194 -7.23 2.58 8.65
CA SER A 194 -7.95 2.10 7.47
C SER A 194 -9.43 1.89 7.75
N GLY A 195 -10.27 2.37 6.83
CA GLY A 195 -11.72 2.16 6.88
C GLY A 195 -12.49 3.12 7.79
N SER A 196 -11.81 4.03 8.53
CA SER A 196 -12.46 5.16 9.18
C SER A 196 -12.41 6.38 8.26
N GLY A 197 -13.50 7.12 8.11
CA GLY A 197 -13.50 8.40 7.38
C GLY A 197 -12.77 9.55 8.11
N ALA A 198 -12.27 9.30 9.32
CA ALA A 198 -11.84 10.34 10.25
C ALA A 198 -10.75 11.28 9.70
N LEU A 199 -9.76 10.77 8.96
CA LEU A 199 -8.74 11.63 8.35
C LEU A 199 -9.33 12.51 7.26
N GLY A 200 -10.15 11.94 6.37
CA GLY A 200 -10.82 12.68 5.31
C GLY A 200 -11.74 13.76 5.86
N ASP A 201 -12.56 13.42 6.86
CA ASP A 201 -13.46 14.37 7.51
C ASP A 201 -12.69 15.49 8.21
N THR A 202 -11.59 15.16 8.91
CA THR A 202 -10.74 16.15 9.58
C THR A 202 -10.14 17.12 8.58
N LEU A 203 -9.51 16.63 7.51
CA LEU A 203 -8.91 17.48 6.47
C LEU A 203 -9.98 18.32 5.74
N THR A 204 -11.16 17.75 5.48
CA THR A 204 -12.31 18.46 4.88
C THR A 204 -12.73 19.65 5.74
N ASN A 205 -12.87 19.47 7.05
CA ASN A 205 -13.25 20.53 7.97
C ASN A 205 -12.19 21.64 7.99
N ILE A 206 -10.91 21.27 8.13
CA ILE A 206 -9.79 22.23 8.16
C ILE A 206 -9.75 23.04 6.86
N VAL A 207 -9.80 22.39 5.70
CA VAL A 207 -9.73 23.07 4.40
C VAL A 207 -10.95 23.97 4.18
N SER A 208 -12.16 23.53 4.59
CA SER A 208 -13.39 24.33 4.48
C SER A 208 -13.36 25.60 5.33
N GLU A 209 -12.69 25.55 6.48
CA GLU A 209 -12.52 26.72 7.37
C GLU A 209 -11.49 27.73 6.85
N GLN A 210 -10.50 27.27 6.07
CA GLN A 210 -9.37 28.07 5.63
C GLN A 210 -9.50 28.59 4.19
N ILE A 211 -10.33 27.97 3.35
CA ILE A 211 -10.50 28.35 1.95
C ILE A 211 -11.97 28.73 1.70
N ASP A 212 -12.25 30.03 1.83
CA ASP A 212 -13.59 30.59 1.68
C ASP A 212 -14.21 30.25 0.31
N GLY A 213 -15.48 29.82 0.34
CA GLY A 213 -16.28 29.55 -0.86
C GLY A 213 -15.92 28.25 -1.58
N ALA A 214 -14.91 27.52 -1.15
CA ALA A 214 -14.58 26.22 -1.73
C ALA A 214 -15.56 25.14 -1.23
N ARG A 215 -16.13 24.37 -2.18
CA ARG A 215 -16.83 23.14 -1.84
C ARG A 215 -15.79 22.02 -1.59
N VAL A 216 -15.67 21.57 -0.36
CA VAL A 216 -14.70 20.52 0.02
C VAL A 216 -15.42 19.19 0.27
N ARG A 217 -14.88 18.10 -0.23
CA ARG A 217 -15.40 16.73 -0.06
C ARG A 217 -14.25 15.77 0.15
N ALA A 218 -14.47 14.70 0.91
CA ALA A 218 -13.51 13.62 1.02
C ALA A 218 -14.16 12.25 0.80
N ASP A 219 -13.37 11.34 0.26
CA ASP A 219 -13.65 9.90 0.24
C ASP A 219 -12.49 9.14 0.86
N THR A 220 -12.81 8.07 1.58
CA THR A 220 -11.83 7.09 2.05
C THR A 220 -12.05 5.81 1.26
N PHE A 221 -11.06 5.39 0.48
CA PHE A 221 -11.18 4.21 -0.39
C PHE A 221 -11.36 2.91 0.40
N GLY A 222 -10.86 2.87 1.63
CA GLY A 222 -11.04 1.76 2.55
C GLY A 222 -10.68 0.42 1.92
N TYR A 223 -11.51 -0.59 2.15
CA TYR A 223 -11.24 -1.96 1.70
C TYR A 223 -11.57 -2.23 0.23
N LEU A 224 -12.21 -1.32 -0.51
CA LEU A 224 -12.47 -1.48 -1.93
C LEU A 224 -11.17 -1.64 -2.73
N GLN A 225 -10.10 -0.95 -2.34
CA GLN A 225 -8.78 -1.04 -2.99
C GLN A 225 -8.23 -2.47 -3.12
N ARG A 226 -8.63 -3.38 -2.22
CA ARG A 226 -8.13 -4.76 -2.21
C ARG A 226 -9.17 -5.81 -2.59
N SER A 227 -10.37 -5.40 -3.00
CA SER A 227 -11.48 -6.31 -3.23
C SER A 227 -12.28 -6.05 -4.52
N PHE A 228 -11.86 -5.10 -5.35
CA PHE A 228 -12.57 -4.73 -6.57
C PHE A 228 -12.15 -5.60 -7.75
N LEU A 229 -12.96 -6.62 -8.05
CA LEU A 229 -12.63 -7.66 -9.03
C LEU A 229 -12.54 -7.16 -10.48
N ALA A 230 -13.21 -6.05 -10.84
CA ALA A 230 -13.19 -5.54 -12.21
C ALA A 230 -11.82 -4.96 -12.62
N ASP A 231 -10.98 -4.59 -11.66
CA ASP A 231 -9.66 -4.00 -11.89
C ASP A 231 -8.49 -4.97 -11.60
N VAL A 232 -8.72 -6.28 -11.69
CA VAL A 232 -7.63 -7.24 -11.60
C VAL A 232 -6.66 -7.05 -12.77
N SER A 233 -5.39 -6.76 -12.46
CA SER A 233 -4.32 -6.72 -13.44
C SER A 233 -3.97 -8.13 -13.92
N SER A 234 -3.88 -8.31 -15.24
CA SER A 234 -3.46 -9.60 -15.82
C SER A 234 -2.03 -9.96 -15.45
N VAL A 235 -1.14 -8.97 -15.33
CA VAL A 235 0.25 -9.16 -14.89
C VAL A 235 0.28 -9.63 -13.44
N ASP A 236 -0.45 -8.95 -12.56
CA ASP A 236 -0.53 -9.28 -11.14
C ASP A 236 -1.12 -10.70 -10.91
N ALA A 237 -2.16 -11.06 -11.66
CA ALA A 237 -2.77 -12.39 -11.58
C ALA A 237 -1.80 -13.51 -12.03
N GLU A 238 -1.09 -13.29 -13.14
CA GLU A 238 -0.09 -14.23 -13.65
C GLU A 238 1.08 -14.40 -12.67
N GLU A 239 1.59 -13.31 -12.11
CA GLU A 239 2.68 -13.34 -11.15
C GLU A 239 2.26 -13.96 -9.80
N ALA A 240 1.02 -13.73 -9.35
CA ALA A 240 0.45 -14.41 -8.19
C ALA A 240 0.40 -15.93 -8.37
N GLU A 241 0.02 -16.42 -9.55
CA GLU A 241 0.05 -17.84 -9.86
C GLU A 241 1.48 -18.37 -9.90
N ARG A 242 2.42 -17.67 -10.55
CA ARG A 242 3.82 -18.06 -10.68
C ARG A 242 4.53 -18.18 -9.33
N VAL A 243 4.33 -17.25 -8.40
CA VAL A 243 4.95 -17.34 -7.06
C VAL A 243 4.40 -18.52 -6.27
N GLY A 244 3.10 -18.82 -6.40
CA GLY A 244 2.49 -20.00 -5.78
C GLY A 244 3.05 -21.31 -6.34
N GLN A 245 3.13 -21.46 -7.65
CA GLN A 245 3.71 -22.62 -8.33
C GLN A 245 5.19 -22.81 -7.97
N HIS A 246 5.95 -21.70 -7.95
CA HIS A 246 7.37 -21.75 -7.61
C HIS A 246 7.62 -22.19 -6.17
N ALA A 247 6.79 -21.79 -5.21
CA ALA A 247 6.87 -22.25 -3.83
C ALA A 247 6.80 -23.77 -3.73
N VAL A 248 5.86 -24.39 -4.47
CA VAL A 248 5.69 -25.86 -4.50
C VAL A 248 6.88 -26.55 -5.16
N VAL A 249 7.41 -26.01 -6.24
CA VAL A 249 8.61 -26.56 -6.89
C VAL A 249 9.82 -26.45 -5.96
N ALA A 250 10.04 -25.27 -5.39
CA ALA A 250 11.15 -25.01 -4.47
C ALA A 250 11.12 -25.91 -3.22
N SER A 251 9.93 -26.29 -2.74
CA SER A 251 9.80 -27.19 -1.58
C SER A 251 10.40 -28.58 -1.79
N LYS A 252 10.61 -29.00 -3.03
CA LYS A 252 11.25 -30.29 -3.36
C LYS A 252 12.77 -30.21 -3.27
N GLU A 253 13.35 -29.05 -3.54
CA GLU A 253 14.79 -28.88 -3.74
C GLU A 253 15.46 -28.01 -2.67
N LYS A 254 14.75 -26.97 -2.20
CA LYS A 254 15.28 -25.98 -1.23
C LYS A 254 14.80 -26.28 0.19
N GLN A 255 15.48 -25.70 1.16
CA GLN A 255 15.00 -25.57 2.54
C GLN A 255 13.91 -24.49 2.62
N SER A 256 13.42 -24.18 3.82
CA SER A 256 12.46 -23.09 4.03
C SER A 256 12.91 -21.77 3.40
N GLY A 257 11.97 -20.93 2.96
CA GLY A 257 12.29 -19.64 2.35
C GLY A 257 11.07 -18.77 2.06
N SER A 258 11.33 -17.53 1.60
CA SER A 258 10.33 -16.64 1.08
C SER A 258 10.45 -16.55 -0.45
N VAL A 259 9.34 -16.77 -1.15
CA VAL A 259 9.30 -16.54 -2.60
C VAL A 259 9.32 -15.05 -2.88
N VAL A 260 10.04 -14.63 -3.89
CA VAL A 260 10.23 -13.23 -4.29
C VAL A 260 10.19 -13.07 -5.80
N LEU A 261 9.76 -11.88 -6.24
CA LEU A 261 9.82 -11.43 -7.62
C LEU A 261 11.09 -10.60 -7.83
N LYS A 262 11.81 -10.85 -8.91
CA LYS A 262 13.07 -10.16 -9.27
C LYS A 262 12.92 -9.57 -10.66
N ARG A 263 12.70 -8.26 -10.75
CA ARG A 263 12.58 -7.57 -12.03
C ARG A 263 13.88 -7.67 -12.82
N GLN A 264 13.76 -8.01 -14.09
CA GLN A 264 14.88 -8.07 -15.03
C GLN A 264 15.03 -6.74 -15.76
N LEU A 265 16.28 -6.36 -16.03
CA LEU A 265 16.61 -5.22 -16.88
C LEU A 265 16.42 -5.66 -18.34
N SER A 266 15.29 -5.32 -18.92
CA SER A 266 14.94 -5.62 -20.32
C SER A 266 14.00 -4.56 -20.90
N ASP A 267 13.92 -4.47 -22.23
CA ASP A 267 13.03 -3.52 -22.91
C ASP A 267 11.53 -3.83 -22.68
N THR A 268 11.23 -5.07 -22.35
CA THR A 268 9.88 -5.50 -21.99
C THR A 268 9.85 -5.91 -20.53
N TYR A 269 8.79 -5.54 -19.82
CA TYR A 269 8.60 -5.89 -18.42
C TYR A 269 8.60 -7.42 -18.22
N PHE A 270 9.43 -7.88 -17.30
CA PHE A 270 9.48 -9.27 -16.87
C PHE A 270 10.09 -9.38 -15.45
N CYS A 271 9.54 -10.27 -14.64
CA CYS A 271 10.10 -10.67 -13.35
C CYS A 271 10.38 -12.17 -13.31
N ASP A 272 11.58 -12.53 -12.87
CA ASP A 272 11.87 -13.89 -12.44
C ASP A 272 11.30 -14.16 -11.06
N VAL A 273 11.15 -15.45 -10.73
CA VAL A 273 10.73 -15.89 -9.40
C VAL A 273 11.90 -16.63 -8.74
N ASP A 274 12.23 -16.24 -7.52
CA ASP A 274 13.31 -16.87 -6.73
C ASP A 274 12.87 -17.11 -5.28
N VAL A 275 13.73 -17.74 -4.49
CA VAL A 275 13.52 -17.99 -3.06
C VAL A 275 14.69 -17.41 -2.29
N VAL A 276 14.39 -16.58 -1.30
CA VAL A 276 15.36 -16.00 -0.37
C VAL A 276 15.10 -16.52 1.04
N ASP A 277 16.07 -16.30 1.93
CA ASP A 277 15.96 -16.65 3.34
C ASP A 277 14.79 -15.87 4.00
N LEU A 278 13.97 -16.58 4.81
CA LEU A 278 12.84 -15.99 5.55
C LEU A 278 13.26 -14.81 6.43
N HIS A 279 14.43 -14.87 7.07
CA HIS A 279 14.93 -13.81 7.93
C HIS A 279 15.13 -12.48 7.21
N LYS A 280 15.34 -12.49 5.88
CA LYS A 280 15.54 -11.27 5.10
C LYS A 280 14.24 -10.52 4.82
N VAL A 281 13.10 -11.23 4.90
CA VAL A 281 11.77 -10.69 4.62
C VAL A 281 10.99 -10.46 5.91
N ALA A 282 11.06 -11.41 6.84
CA ALA A 282 10.36 -11.33 8.13
C ALA A 282 10.77 -10.08 8.93
N LYS A 283 9.80 -9.36 9.50
CA LYS A 283 9.98 -8.18 10.37
C LYS A 283 10.45 -6.88 9.70
N TYR A 284 10.63 -6.88 8.38
CA TYR A 284 11.14 -5.69 7.68
C TYR A 284 10.08 -5.12 6.75
N THR A 285 9.94 -3.81 6.76
CA THR A 285 9.11 -3.05 5.82
C THR A 285 9.98 -2.39 4.75
N LYS A 286 9.52 -2.39 3.50
CA LYS A 286 10.16 -1.70 2.38
C LYS A 286 9.46 -0.36 2.16
N ASP A 287 10.16 0.71 2.45
CA ASP A 287 9.71 2.05 2.10
C ASP A 287 9.76 2.25 0.57
N MET A 288 8.99 3.20 0.07
CA MET A 288 9.10 3.62 -1.31
C MET A 288 10.44 4.33 -1.54
N PRO A 289 11.19 3.99 -2.61
CA PRO A 289 12.47 4.62 -2.93
C PRO A 289 12.36 6.14 -3.06
N LYS A 290 13.37 6.86 -2.56
CA LYS A 290 13.39 8.33 -2.59
C LYS A 290 13.41 8.89 -4.01
N GLU A 291 13.97 8.16 -4.96
CA GLU A 291 13.96 8.50 -6.38
C GLU A 291 12.58 8.53 -7.01
N PHE A 292 11.59 7.89 -6.38
CA PHE A 292 10.19 7.91 -6.84
C PHE A 292 9.41 9.12 -6.33
N ILE A 293 10.02 9.94 -5.45
CA ILE A 293 9.34 11.03 -4.75
C ILE A 293 9.97 12.36 -5.16
N GLU A 294 9.15 13.28 -5.66
CA GLU A 294 9.60 14.63 -5.97
C GLU A 294 10.08 15.36 -4.71
N LYS A 295 11.19 16.09 -4.80
CA LYS A 295 11.79 16.78 -3.65
C LYS A 295 11.01 18.02 -3.24
N ASP A 296 10.65 18.83 -4.23
CA ASP A 296 10.20 20.22 -4.05
C ASP A 296 8.68 20.38 -4.07
N LYS A 297 7.94 19.32 -4.40
CA LYS A 297 6.48 19.31 -4.44
C LYS A 297 5.91 18.00 -3.89
N PRO A 298 4.67 17.98 -3.42
CA PRO A 298 4.00 16.75 -3.01
C PRO A 298 3.54 15.96 -4.25
N TYR A 299 4.47 15.22 -4.86
CA TYR A 299 4.23 14.46 -6.09
C TYR A 299 5.24 13.32 -6.26
N VAL A 300 5.05 12.51 -7.30
CA VAL A 300 5.94 11.40 -7.68
C VAL A 300 6.70 11.71 -8.98
N THR A 301 7.84 11.05 -9.17
CA THR A 301 8.72 11.22 -10.33
C THR A 301 8.33 10.30 -11.50
N ASN A 302 8.95 10.48 -12.66
CA ASN A 302 8.75 9.60 -13.81
C ASN A 302 9.23 8.17 -13.56
N GLU A 303 10.27 8.00 -12.73
CA GLU A 303 10.79 6.69 -12.35
C GLU A 303 9.73 5.84 -11.64
N PHE A 304 8.83 6.47 -10.87
CA PHE A 304 7.69 5.77 -10.30
C PHE A 304 6.72 5.27 -11.39
N PHE A 305 6.44 6.08 -12.42
CA PHE A 305 5.58 5.66 -13.54
C PHE A 305 6.18 4.48 -14.29
N GLU A 306 7.48 4.52 -14.60
CA GLU A 306 8.19 3.42 -15.28
C GLU A 306 8.16 2.14 -14.45
N TYR A 307 8.27 2.27 -13.13
CA TYR A 307 8.16 1.13 -12.21
C TYR A 307 6.76 0.55 -12.14
N ALA A 308 5.74 1.38 -11.90
CA ALA A 308 4.41 0.93 -11.50
C ALA A 308 3.47 0.62 -12.67
N MET A 309 3.61 1.33 -13.81
CA MET A 309 2.70 1.18 -14.95
C MET A 309 2.63 -0.25 -15.49
N PRO A 310 3.75 -0.99 -15.68
CA PRO A 310 3.69 -2.37 -16.15
C PRO A 310 2.91 -3.30 -15.23
N LEU A 311 2.96 -3.07 -13.90
CA LEU A 311 2.30 -3.90 -12.91
C LEU A 311 0.77 -3.84 -12.99
N THR A 312 0.25 -2.74 -13.50
CA THR A 312 -1.21 -2.55 -13.64
C THR A 312 -1.82 -3.36 -14.79
N GLY A 313 -1.01 -3.95 -15.65
CA GLY A 313 -1.48 -4.57 -16.89
C GLY A 313 -2.04 -3.58 -17.92
N GLY A 314 -1.73 -2.28 -17.73
CA GLY A 314 -2.21 -1.16 -18.54
C GLY A 314 -3.37 -0.41 -17.87
N ILE A 315 -3.38 0.90 -18.04
CA ILE A 315 -4.48 1.78 -17.60
C ILE A 315 -5.21 2.26 -18.86
N GLU A 316 -6.52 2.06 -18.90
CA GLU A 316 -7.33 2.55 -20.01
C GLU A 316 -7.26 4.08 -20.06
N PRO A 317 -7.06 4.64 -21.27
CA PRO A 317 -7.03 6.08 -21.43
C PRO A 317 -8.38 6.69 -21.04
N LYS A 318 -8.33 7.91 -20.51
CA LYS A 318 -9.56 8.66 -20.21
C LYS A 318 -10.43 8.75 -21.46
N THR A 319 -11.73 8.54 -21.30
CA THR A 319 -12.71 8.84 -22.32
C THR A 319 -12.60 10.34 -22.68
N GLN A 320 -12.50 10.68 -23.96
CA GLN A 320 -12.47 12.08 -24.38
C GLN A 320 -13.74 12.77 -23.90
N ILE A 321 -13.57 13.80 -23.08
CA ILE A 321 -14.67 14.66 -22.69
C ILE A 321 -14.85 15.64 -23.86
N PHE A 322 -15.98 15.56 -24.53
CA PHE A 322 -16.37 16.60 -25.50
C PHE A 322 -16.70 17.86 -24.69
N VAL A 323 -15.89 18.88 -24.84
CA VAL A 323 -16.12 20.22 -24.29
C VAL A 323 -16.89 21.05 -25.32
#